data_f351c0311410a25eb87116be152aa5bb
#
_entry.id   f351c0311410a25eb87116be152aa5bb
#
_cell.length_a   1.000
_cell.length_b   1.000
_cell.length_c   1.000
_cell.angle_alpha   90.00
_cell.angle_beta   90.00
_cell.angle_gamma   90.00
#
_symmetry.space_group_name_H-M   'P 1'
#
loop_
_entity.id
_entity.type
_entity.pdbx_description
1 polymer ?
#
loop_
_entity_poly.entity_id
_entity_poly.type
_entity_poly.pdbx_seq_one_letter_code
_entity_poly.pdbx_strand_id
1 'polypeptide(L)'
;MPEYKPARFRRMLAWFLDLGICLMLPGRLVTSLPLSANVQIFAAAFAIFGGFAAFLCRDYLLGGRSIGKRILGLSVVDRQTGEAVTGGRLVLRNLFFFLYPVDGGFLLFSGRSLGERTTNTRVIRARNPCEVRVKPFLIVGGIAAAIALAFSGLIFGVMKLVQGTEGYAVCYDYLVESEAFAAQGAEEDRIGMTGFSQNTTFQNGLPVTTATYTFNVDGVSYAITCHPNGESWAVCEECTEFD
;
A
#
# COMPACT_ATOMS: atom_id res chain seq x y z
N MET A 1 -19.07 -31.46 -24.49
CA MET A 1 -17.85 -31.90 -23.77
C MET A 1 -18.01 -31.59 -22.31
N PRO A 2 -17.72 -32.47 -21.37
CA PRO A 2 -17.86 -32.18 -19.95
C PRO A 2 -16.91 -31.06 -19.57
N GLU A 3 -17.48 -29.95 -19.12
CA GLU A 3 -16.76 -28.76 -18.66
C GLU A 3 -16.09 -29.08 -17.32
N TYR A 4 -14.78 -29.27 -17.35
CA TYR A 4 -14.01 -29.59 -16.15
C TYR A 4 -13.92 -28.34 -15.25
N LYS A 5 -14.70 -28.35 -14.18
CA LYS A 5 -14.61 -27.29 -13.15
C LYS A 5 -13.25 -27.36 -12.47
N PRO A 6 -12.47 -26.26 -12.47
CA PRO A 6 -11.17 -26.26 -11.81
C PRO A 6 -11.35 -26.49 -10.30
N ALA A 7 -10.42 -27.24 -9.70
CA ALA A 7 -10.41 -27.48 -8.27
C ALA A 7 -10.39 -26.12 -7.50
N ARG A 8 -11.16 -26.04 -6.44
CA ARG A 8 -11.27 -24.82 -5.59
C ARG A 8 -9.89 -24.34 -5.14
N PHE A 9 -9.02 -25.28 -4.76
CA PHE A 9 -7.65 -25.00 -4.34
C PHE A 9 -6.82 -24.29 -5.42
N ARG A 10 -6.89 -24.68 -6.70
CA ARG A 10 -6.19 -23.99 -7.79
C ARG A 10 -6.64 -22.54 -7.94
N ARG A 11 -7.91 -22.28 -7.70
CA ARG A 11 -8.46 -20.91 -7.77
C ARG A 11 -7.96 -20.03 -6.64
N MET A 12 -7.87 -20.60 -5.42
CA MET A 12 -7.28 -19.92 -4.27
C MET A 12 -5.78 -19.66 -4.51
N LEU A 13 -5.05 -20.66 -4.99
CA LEU A 13 -3.62 -20.50 -5.29
C LEU A 13 -3.37 -19.41 -6.36
N ALA A 14 -4.21 -19.35 -7.41
CA ALA A 14 -4.12 -18.27 -8.40
C ALA A 14 -4.31 -16.90 -7.77
N TRP A 15 -5.23 -16.79 -6.83
CA TRP A 15 -5.51 -15.56 -6.11
C TRP A 15 -4.34 -15.14 -5.21
N PHE A 16 -3.74 -16.08 -4.46
CA PHE A 16 -2.54 -15.82 -3.63
C PHE A 16 -1.32 -15.40 -4.48
N LEU A 17 -1.13 -16.03 -5.64
CA LEU A 17 -0.07 -15.64 -6.58
C LEU A 17 -0.28 -14.20 -7.07
N ASP A 18 -1.50 -13.85 -7.46
CA ASP A 18 -1.83 -12.50 -7.89
C ASP A 18 -1.62 -11.48 -6.76
N LEU A 19 -2.01 -11.81 -5.53
CA LEU A 19 -1.80 -10.96 -4.35
C LEU A 19 -0.31 -10.72 -4.10
N GLY A 20 0.49 -11.79 -4.12
CA GLY A 20 1.95 -11.71 -3.94
C GLY A 20 2.62 -10.84 -5.00
N ILE A 21 2.28 -11.05 -6.27
CA ILE A 21 2.87 -10.31 -7.39
C ILE A 21 2.45 -8.84 -7.39
N CYS A 22 1.17 -8.55 -7.14
CA CYS A 22 0.67 -7.18 -7.25
C CYS A 22 0.95 -6.32 -6.01
N LEU A 23 0.96 -6.89 -4.81
CA LEU A 23 1.08 -6.11 -3.57
C LEU A 23 2.40 -6.34 -2.84
N MET A 24 2.82 -7.60 -2.65
CA MET A 24 3.99 -7.87 -1.83
C MET A 24 5.31 -7.60 -2.57
N LEU A 25 5.39 -7.98 -3.84
CA LEU A 25 6.62 -7.80 -4.61
C LEU A 25 6.99 -6.33 -4.82
N PRO A 26 6.09 -5.41 -5.23
CA PRO A 26 6.43 -3.99 -5.34
C PRO A 26 6.85 -3.37 -4.02
N GLY A 27 6.16 -3.70 -2.92
CA GLY A 27 6.52 -3.22 -1.58
C GLY A 27 7.92 -3.64 -1.18
N ARG A 28 8.27 -4.92 -1.36
CA ARG A 28 9.61 -5.43 -1.08
C ARG A 28 10.70 -4.78 -1.93
N LEU A 29 10.43 -4.56 -3.22
CA LEU A 29 11.38 -3.88 -4.10
C LEU A 29 11.67 -2.46 -3.61
N VAL A 30 10.65 -1.69 -3.25
CA VAL A 30 10.83 -0.32 -2.74
C VAL A 30 11.65 -0.30 -1.46
N THR A 31 11.37 -1.20 -0.50
CA THR A 31 12.10 -1.25 0.78
C THR A 31 13.55 -1.75 0.63
N SER A 32 13.89 -2.42 -0.47
CA SER A 32 15.26 -2.90 -0.72
C SER A 32 16.14 -1.90 -1.49
N LEU A 33 15.56 -0.80 -1.99
CA LEU A 33 16.31 0.22 -2.71
C LEU A 33 16.90 1.25 -1.72
N PRO A 34 18.17 1.65 -1.90
CA PRO A 34 18.80 2.70 -1.10
C PRO A 34 18.30 4.07 -1.56
N LEU A 35 17.07 4.43 -1.18
CA LEU A 35 16.43 5.69 -1.51
C LEU A 35 16.44 6.61 -0.29
N SER A 36 16.53 7.92 -0.52
CA SER A 36 16.32 8.88 0.58
C SER A 36 14.91 8.72 1.16
N ALA A 37 14.73 9.00 2.44
CA ALA A 37 13.47 8.79 3.17
C ALA A 37 12.24 9.38 2.44
N ASN A 38 12.35 10.59 1.92
CA ASN A 38 11.27 11.23 1.18
C ASN A 38 10.92 10.47 -0.10
N VAL A 39 11.92 10.07 -0.89
CA VAL A 39 11.71 9.29 -2.13
C VAL A 39 11.14 7.91 -1.81
N GLN A 40 11.57 7.29 -0.71
CA GLN A 40 11.06 6.00 -0.27
C GLN A 40 9.56 6.05 0.09
N ILE A 41 9.11 7.12 0.76
CA ILE A 41 7.68 7.33 1.05
C ILE A 41 6.86 7.43 -0.24
N PHE A 42 7.31 8.22 -1.22
CA PHE A 42 6.63 8.34 -2.51
C PHE A 42 6.60 7.01 -3.27
N ALA A 43 7.73 6.31 -3.31
CA ALA A 43 7.84 5.02 -3.97
C ALA A 43 6.97 3.96 -3.29
N ALA A 44 6.89 3.95 -1.96
CA ALA A 44 6.02 3.07 -1.19
C ALA A 44 4.54 3.36 -1.45
N ALA A 45 4.14 4.62 -1.44
CA ALA A 45 2.77 5.02 -1.79
C ALA A 45 2.42 4.58 -3.22
N PHE A 46 3.31 4.82 -4.19
CA PHE A 46 3.12 4.38 -5.57
C PHE A 46 3.01 2.86 -5.69
N ALA A 47 3.87 2.10 -4.99
CA ALA A 47 3.84 0.64 -4.97
C ALA A 47 2.53 0.09 -4.37
N ILE A 48 2.04 0.70 -3.29
CA ILE A 48 0.78 0.29 -2.65
C ILE A 48 -0.42 0.59 -3.56
N PHE A 49 -0.60 1.84 -3.99
CA PHE A 49 -1.77 2.23 -4.80
C PHE A 49 -1.73 1.62 -6.20
N GLY A 50 -0.56 1.60 -6.85
CA GLY A 50 -0.37 0.97 -8.15
C GLY A 50 -0.58 -0.54 -8.08
N GLY A 51 -0.01 -1.19 -7.07
CA GLY A 51 -0.20 -2.62 -6.81
C GLY A 51 -1.66 -2.98 -6.54
N PHE A 52 -2.36 -2.15 -5.76
CA PHE A 52 -3.77 -2.34 -5.46
C PHE A 52 -4.66 -2.16 -6.69
N ALA A 53 -4.43 -1.12 -7.49
CA ALA A 53 -5.11 -0.91 -8.75
C ALA A 53 -4.85 -2.07 -9.75
N ALA A 54 -3.60 -2.51 -9.86
CA ALA A 54 -3.22 -3.66 -10.67
C ALA A 54 -3.93 -4.94 -10.19
N PHE A 55 -4.00 -5.16 -8.88
CA PHE A 55 -4.69 -6.30 -8.28
C PHE A 55 -6.20 -6.28 -8.56
N LEU A 56 -6.87 -5.15 -8.42
CA LEU A 56 -8.29 -5.02 -8.75
C LEU A 56 -8.56 -5.22 -10.25
N CYS A 57 -7.69 -4.70 -11.08
CA CYS A 57 -7.84 -4.75 -12.54
C CYS A 57 -7.14 -5.96 -13.19
N ARG A 58 -6.53 -6.87 -12.42
CA ARG A 58 -5.68 -7.97 -12.94
C ARG A 58 -6.31 -8.81 -14.04
N ASP A 59 -7.58 -9.14 -13.90
CA ASP A 59 -8.30 -9.92 -14.92
C ASP A 59 -8.59 -9.07 -16.17
N TYR A 60 -8.91 -7.79 -15.99
CA TYR A 60 -9.18 -6.86 -17.08
C TYR A 60 -7.92 -6.58 -17.91
N LEU A 61 -6.80 -6.28 -17.23
CA LEU A 61 -5.50 -5.99 -17.87
C LEU A 61 -5.03 -7.13 -18.77
N LEU A 62 -5.30 -8.36 -18.38
CA LEU A 62 -4.80 -9.56 -19.03
C LEU A 62 -5.91 -10.36 -19.78
N GLY A 63 -7.02 -9.70 -20.16
CA GLY A 63 -8.04 -10.30 -20.99
C GLY A 63 -8.80 -11.47 -20.34
N GLY A 64 -9.17 -11.34 -19.07
CA GLY A 64 -9.91 -12.36 -18.31
C GLY A 64 -9.02 -13.41 -17.64
N ARG A 65 -7.70 -13.23 -17.67
CA ARG A 65 -6.73 -14.16 -17.10
C ARG A 65 -5.60 -13.41 -16.39
N SER A 66 -5.70 -13.26 -15.08
CA SER A 66 -4.59 -12.74 -14.27
C SER A 66 -3.32 -13.60 -14.39
N ILE A 67 -2.18 -13.10 -13.90
CA ILE A 67 -0.91 -13.83 -13.95
C ILE A 67 -1.02 -15.17 -13.23
N GLY A 68 -1.55 -15.19 -12.01
CA GLY A 68 -1.78 -16.43 -11.25
C GLY A 68 -2.71 -17.40 -11.98
N LYS A 69 -3.75 -16.89 -12.64
CA LYS A 69 -4.65 -17.73 -13.46
C LYS A 69 -3.96 -18.26 -14.71
N ARG A 70 -3.06 -17.48 -15.34
CA ARG A 70 -2.26 -17.96 -16.48
C ARG A 70 -1.34 -19.09 -16.11
N ILE A 71 -0.60 -18.95 -14.99
CA ILE A 71 0.30 -19.99 -14.46
C ILE A 71 -0.48 -21.30 -14.20
N LEU A 72 -1.70 -21.18 -13.67
CA LEU A 72 -2.52 -22.34 -13.30
C LEU A 72 -3.50 -22.80 -14.40
N GLY A 73 -3.41 -22.22 -15.60
CA GLY A 73 -4.24 -22.60 -16.75
C GLY A 73 -5.73 -22.29 -16.54
N LEU A 74 -6.06 -21.18 -15.88
CA LEU A 74 -7.43 -20.74 -15.60
C LEU A 74 -7.82 -19.53 -16.45
N SER A 75 -9.13 -19.36 -16.74
CA SER A 75 -9.70 -18.19 -17.40
C SER A 75 -11.06 -17.86 -16.84
N VAL A 76 -11.43 -16.56 -16.90
CA VAL A 76 -12.77 -16.06 -16.56
C VAL A 76 -13.58 -15.90 -17.84
N VAL A 77 -14.75 -16.50 -17.86
CA VAL A 77 -15.69 -16.41 -19.00
C VAL A 77 -17.09 -16.05 -18.50
N ASP A 78 -17.91 -15.57 -19.42
CA ASP A 78 -19.34 -15.41 -19.17
C ASP A 78 -19.97 -16.78 -18.92
N ARG A 79 -20.87 -16.84 -17.96
CA ARG A 79 -21.46 -18.10 -17.55
C ARG A 79 -22.44 -18.65 -18.59
N GLN A 80 -23.16 -17.78 -19.28
CA GLN A 80 -24.22 -18.17 -20.23
C GLN A 80 -23.64 -18.49 -21.60
N THR A 81 -22.80 -17.58 -22.12
CA THR A 81 -22.25 -17.70 -23.47
C THR A 81 -20.95 -18.50 -23.53
N GLY A 82 -20.19 -18.57 -22.41
CA GLY A 82 -18.84 -19.15 -22.40
C GLY A 82 -17.78 -18.28 -23.04
N GLU A 83 -18.11 -17.08 -23.47
CA GLU A 83 -17.23 -16.14 -24.15
C GLU A 83 -16.45 -15.25 -23.17
N ALA A 84 -15.53 -14.44 -23.71
CA ALA A 84 -14.75 -13.49 -22.95
C ALA A 84 -15.66 -12.44 -22.29
N VAL A 85 -15.39 -12.15 -21.00
CA VAL A 85 -16.17 -11.17 -20.21
C VAL A 85 -15.72 -9.75 -20.52
N THR A 86 -16.66 -8.79 -20.48
CA THR A 86 -16.36 -7.36 -20.62
C THR A 86 -15.52 -6.84 -19.45
N GLY A 87 -14.65 -5.84 -19.72
CA GLY A 87 -13.69 -5.33 -18.74
C GLY A 87 -14.32 -4.83 -17.44
N GLY A 88 -15.42 -4.08 -17.52
CA GLY A 88 -16.11 -3.57 -16.32
C GLY A 88 -16.62 -4.67 -15.38
N ARG A 89 -17.14 -5.77 -15.93
CA ARG A 89 -17.58 -6.93 -15.13
C ARG A 89 -16.42 -7.64 -14.45
N LEU A 90 -15.23 -7.65 -15.06
CA LEU A 90 -14.03 -8.23 -14.46
C LEU A 90 -13.53 -7.39 -13.28
N VAL A 91 -13.55 -6.06 -13.40
CA VAL A 91 -13.20 -5.16 -12.30
C VAL A 91 -14.22 -5.27 -11.16
N LEU A 92 -15.52 -5.19 -11.46
CA LEU A 92 -16.58 -5.32 -10.47
C LEU A 92 -16.46 -6.65 -9.69
N ARG A 93 -16.15 -7.75 -10.38
CA ARG A 93 -15.91 -9.04 -9.75
C ARG A 93 -14.78 -8.99 -8.72
N ASN A 94 -13.68 -8.29 -9.06
CA ASN A 94 -12.52 -8.20 -8.18
C ASN A 94 -12.72 -7.22 -7.02
N LEU A 95 -13.68 -6.27 -7.09
CA LEU A 95 -14.05 -5.41 -5.97
C LEU A 95 -14.59 -6.20 -4.76
N PHE A 96 -15.14 -7.38 -4.95
CA PHE A 96 -15.52 -8.27 -3.85
C PHE A 96 -14.34 -8.75 -3.00
N PHE A 97 -13.11 -8.44 -3.41
CA PHE A 97 -11.93 -8.58 -2.55
C PHE A 97 -12.07 -7.88 -1.20
N PHE A 98 -12.71 -6.72 -1.13
CA PHE A 98 -12.95 -6.02 0.15
C PHE A 98 -13.83 -6.84 1.11
N LEU A 99 -14.59 -7.79 0.59
CA LEU A 99 -15.38 -8.74 1.36
C LEU A 99 -14.71 -10.12 1.42
N TYR A 100 -13.36 -10.14 1.37
CA TYR A 100 -12.56 -11.37 1.21
C TYR A 100 -12.96 -12.53 2.15
N PRO A 101 -13.15 -12.34 3.47
CA PRO A 101 -13.54 -13.46 4.34
C PRO A 101 -14.86 -14.09 3.90
N VAL A 102 -15.82 -13.26 3.48
CA VAL A 102 -17.14 -13.67 3.03
C VAL A 102 -17.08 -14.29 1.63
N ASP A 103 -16.41 -13.64 0.68
CA ASP A 103 -16.25 -14.12 -0.71
C ASP A 103 -15.48 -15.45 -0.76
N GLY A 104 -14.41 -15.58 0.05
CA GLY A 104 -13.64 -16.80 0.22
C GLY A 104 -14.45 -17.93 0.85
N GLY A 105 -15.25 -17.63 1.86
CA GLY A 105 -16.21 -18.57 2.45
C GLY A 105 -17.21 -19.10 1.41
N PHE A 106 -17.83 -18.20 0.65
CA PHE A 106 -18.73 -18.61 -0.46
C PHE A 106 -18.02 -19.50 -1.49
N LEU A 107 -16.77 -19.19 -1.84
CA LEU A 107 -15.99 -20.03 -2.75
C LEU A 107 -15.77 -21.44 -2.17
N LEU A 108 -15.40 -21.54 -0.89
CA LEU A 108 -15.12 -22.82 -0.23
C LEU A 108 -16.38 -23.68 -0.06
N PHE A 109 -17.47 -23.12 0.44
CA PHE A 109 -18.69 -23.87 0.73
C PHE A 109 -19.53 -24.13 -0.50
N SER A 110 -19.80 -23.11 -1.32
CA SER A 110 -20.69 -23.23 -2.49
C SER A 110 -19.96 -23.50 -3.81
N GLY A 111 -18.61 -23.44 -3.81
CA GLY A 111 -17.81 -23.58 -5.03
C GLY A 111 -17.85 -22.37 -5.97
N ARG A 112 -18.50 -21.26 -5.57
CA ARG A 112 -18.64 -20.03 -6.34
C ARG A 112 -18.51 -18.83 -5.44
N SER A 113 -17.65 -17.87 -5.80
CA SER A 113 -17.51 -16.64 -5.06
C SER A 113 -18.71 -15.70 -5.27
N LEU A 114 -18.88 -14.72 -4.37
CA LEU A 114 -19.90 -13.66 -4.50
C LEU A 114 -19.67 -12.87 -5.78
N GLY A 115 -18.43 -12.50 -6.06
CA GLY A 115 -18.07 -11.80 -7.28
C GLY A 115 -18.48 -12.56 -8.55
N GLU A 116 -18.38 -13.90 -8.57
CA GLU A 116 -18.86 -14.71 -9.68
C GLU A 116 -20.38 -14.74 -9.82
N ARG A 117 -21.08 -14.70 -8.69
CA ARG A 117 -22.55 -14.71 -8.68
C ARG A 117 -23.08 -13.38 -9.20
N THR A 118 -22.56 -12.27 -8.67
CA THR A 118 -23.01 -10.91 -8.99
C THR A 118 -22.71 -10.53 -10.45
N THR A 119 -21.55 -10.94 -10.97
CA THR A 119 -21.14 -10.61 -12.34
C THR A 119 -21.54 -11.67 -13.37
N ASN A 120 -22.24 -12.71 -12.96
CA ASN A 120 -22.62 -13.86 -13.82
C ASN A 120 -21.44 -14.43 -14.61
N THR A 121 -20.29 -14.59 -13.93
CA THR A 121 -19.07 -15.13 -14.52
C THR A 121 -18.76 -16.52 -13.95
N ARG A 122 -17.87 -17.22 -14.61
CA ARG A 122 -17.32 -18.51 -14.13
C ARG A 122 -15.85 -18.63 -14.46
N VAL A 123 -15.12 -19.41 -13.64
CA VAL A 123 -13.72 -19.77 -13.92
C VAL A 123 -13.71 -21.14 -14.55
N ILE A 124 -13.02 -21.25 -15.68
CA ILE A 124 -12.85 -22.50 -16.44
C ILE A 124 -11.36 -22.82 -16.61
N ARG A 125 -11.02 -24.04 -17.01
CA ARG A 125 -9.69 -24.35 -17.55
C ARG A 125 -9.55 -23.78 -18.95
N ALA A 126 -8.55 -22.93 -19.14
CA ALA A 126 -8.29 -22.33 -20.43
C ALA A 126 -7.50 -23.27 -21.33
N ARG A 127 -7.93 -23.40 -22.59
CA ARG A 127 -7.22 -24.18 -23.62
C ARG A 127 -6.30 -23.34 -24.49
N ASN A 128 -6.65 -22.08 -24.73
CA ASN A 128 -5.94 -21.19 -25.64
C ASN A 128 -5.20 -20.06 -24.92
N PRO A 129 -4.06 -19.60 -25.41
CA PRO A 129 -3.41 -18.39 -24.94
C PRO A 129 -4.35 -17.20 -25.16
N CYS A 130 -4.44 -16.31 -24.16
CA CYS A 130 -5.23 -15.09 -24.26
C CYS A 130 -4.34 -13.95 -24.75
N GLU A 131 -4.84 -13.14 -25.66
CA GLU A 131 -4.14 -11.93 -26.12
C GLU A 131 -4.05 -10.89 -25.00
N VAL A 132 -2.87 -10.32 -24.85
CA VAL A 132 -2.63 -9.19 -23.92
C VAL A 132 -3.05 -7.91 -24.61
N ARG A 133 -3.96 -7.17 -23.99
CA ARG A 133 -4.40 -5.87 -24.50
C ARG A 133 -3.58 -4.76 -23.83
N VAL A 134 -2.86 -3.97 -24.60
CA VAL A 134 -1.99 -2.89 -24.09
C VAL A 134 -2.81 -1.69 -23.59
N LYS A 135 -3.89 -1.32 -24.28
CA LYS A 135 -4.73 -0.17 -23.92
C LYS A 135 -5.23 -0.17 -22.45
N PRO A 136 -5.75 -1.29 -21.90
CA PRO A 136 -6.14 -1.32 -20.48
C PRO A 136 -5.00 -1.05 -19.53
N PHE A 137 -3.77 -1.48 -19.82
CA PHE A 137 -2.61 -1.20 -18.99
C PHE A 137 -2.30 0.28 -18.91
N LEU A 138 -2.36 0.99 -20.04
CA LEU A 138 -2.13 2.44 -20.08
C LEU A 138 -3.17 3.20 -19.26
N ILE A 139 -4.44 2.81 -19.37
CA ILE A 139 -5.54 3.46 -18.63
C ILE A 139 -5.40 3.21 -17.13
N VAL A 140 -5.28 1.95 -16.72
CA VAL A 140 -5.20 1.58 -15.30
C VAL A 140 -3.90 2.10 -14.68
N GLY A 141 -2.78 2.00 -15.41
CA GLY A 141 -1.49 2.54 -14.98
C GLY A 141 -1.53 4.05 -14.83
N GLY A 142 -2.14 4.77 -15.76
CA GLY A 142 -2.32 6.22 -15.69
C GLY A 142 -3.18 6.65 -14.50
N ILE A 143 -4.30 5.98 -14.27
CA ILE A 143 -5.16 6.26 -13.10
C ILE A 143 -4.41 5.96 -11.78
N ALA A 144 -3.73 4.82 -11.69
CA ALA A 144 -2.95 4.45 -10.52
C ALA A 144 -1.84 5.46 -10.24
N ALA A 145 -1.13 5.91 -11.28
CA ALA A 145 -0.10 6.94 -11.17
C ALA A 145 -0.68 8.27 -10.69
N ALA A 146 -1.81 8.72 -11.23
CA ALA A 146 -2.47 9.95 -10.83
C ALA A 146 -2.90 9.90 -9.35
N ILE A 147 -3.49 8.79 -8.90
CA ILE A 147 -3.87 8.60 -7.49
C ILE A 147 -2.64 8.59 -6.59
N ALA A 148 -1.58 7.86 -6.97
CA ALA A 148 -0.34 7.80 -6.20
C ALA A 148 0.32 9.18 -6.08
N LEU A 149 0.38 9.96 -7.17
CA LEU A 149 0.91 11.33 -7.16
C LEU A 149 0.08 12.27 -6.29
N ALA A 150 -1.26 12.21 -6.38
CA ALA A 150 -2.14 13.02 -5.56
C ALA A 150 -1.97 12.69 -4.06
N PHE A 151 -1.92 11.41 -3.71
CA PHE A 151 -1.72 10.96 -2.33
C PHE A 151 -0.33 11.32 -1.80
N SER A 152 0.70 11.13 -2.62
CA SER A 152 2.07 11.55 -2.27
C SER A 152 2.16 13.06 -2.06
N GLY A 153 1.51 13.85 -2.93
CA GLY A 153 1.43 15.31 -2.77
C GLY A 153 0.72 15.71 -1.49
N LEU A 154 -0.34 15.00 -1.10
CA LEU A 154 -1.04 15.23 0.17
C LEU A 154 -0.13 14.94 1.37
N ILE A 155 0.56 13.79 1.37
CA ILE A 155 1.52 13.45 2.45
C ILE A 155 2.61 14.50 2.54
N PHE A 156 3.20 14.89 1.40
CA PHE A 156 4.23 15.92 1.37
C PHE A 156 3.72 17.26 1.90
N GLY A 157 2.50 17.67 1.53
CA GLY A 157 1.86 18.88 2.05
C GLY A 157 1.68 18.84 3.57
N VAL A 158 1.18 17.72 4.10
CA VAL A 158 1.05 17.51 5.55
C VAL A 158 2.42 17.55 6.23
N MET A 159 3.43 16.88 5.68
CA MET A 159 4.79 16.92 6.23
C MET A 159 5.37 18.33 6.28
N LYS A 160 5.15 19.11 5.21
CA LYS A 160 5.59 20.54 5.19
C LYS A 160 4.88 21.38 6.22
N LEU A 161 3.59 21.16 6.46
CA LEU A 161 2.85 21.84 7.53
C LEU A 161 3.42 21.48 8.91
N VAL A 162 3.72 20.21 9.15
CA VAL A 162 4.33 19.75 10.42
C VAL A 162 5.73 20.32 10.60
N GLN A 163 6.56 20.32 9.55
CA GLN A 163 7.90 20.92 9.56
C GLN A 163 7.90 22.43 9.82
N GLY A 164 6.79 23.12 9.55
CA GLY A 164 6.61 24.54 9.88
C GLY A 164 6.21 24.82 11.32
N THR A 165 6.08 23.80 12.17
CA THR A 165 5.72 23.98 13.58
C THR A 165 6.96 24.28 14.44
N GLU A 166 6.79 25.09 15.49
CA GLU A 166 7.86 25.38 16.44
C GLU A 166 8.39 24.12 17.13
N GLY A 167 7.49 23.19 17.47
CA GLY A 167 7.88 21.90 18.06
C GLY A 167 8.80 21.08 17.16
N TYR A 168 8.60 21.13 15.84
CA TYR A 168 9.51 20.49 14.90
C TYR A 168 10.89 21.12 14.93
N ALA A 169 10.95 22.47 14.88
CA ALA A 169 12.23 23.19 14.88
C ALA A 169 13.06 22.84 16.13
N VAL A 170 12.44 22.87 17.32
CA VAL A 170 13.09 22.52 18.58
C VAL A 170 13.61 21.08 18.59
N CYS A 171 12.83 20.13 18.11
CA CYS A 171 13.26 18.72 18.05
C CYS A 171 14.34 18.49 16.99
N TYR A 172 14.28 19.22 15.87
CA TYR A 172 15.30 19.14 14.82
C TYR A 172 16.65 19.68 15.30
N ASP A 173 16.66 20.87 15.94
CA ASP A 173 17.87 21.48 16.48
C ASP A 173 18.51 20.59 17.56
N TYR A 174 17.68 20.01 18.45
CA TYR A 174 18.14 19.06 19.45
C TYR A 174 18.80 17.81 18.82
N LEU A 175 18.23 17.28 17.73
CA LEU A 175 18.82 16.15 17.02
C LEU A 175 20.20 16.50 16.46
N VAL A 176 20.31 17.63 15.77
CA VAL A 176 21.55 18.09 15.12
C VAL A 176 22.65 18.31 16.14
N GLU A 177 22.29 18.86 17.32
CA GLU A 177 23.25 19.10 18.43
C GLU A 177 23.57 17.84 19.24
N SER A 178 22.85 16.72 19.03
CA SER A 178 23.04 15.49 19.82
C SER A 178 24.35 14.77 19.51
N GLU A 179 24.96 14.19 20.55
CA GLU A 179 26.14 13.32 20.39
C GLU A 179 25.87 12.12 19.48
N ALA A 180 24.63 11.61 19.48
CA ALA A 180 24.21 10.48 18.66
C ALA A 180 24.29 10.82 17.16
N PHE A 181 23.84 12.00 16.77
CA PHE A 181 23.93 12.48 15.38
C PHE A 181 25.38 12.76 14.99
N ALA A 182 26.15 13.41 15.87
CA ALA A 182 27.57 13.70 15.64
C ALA A 182 28.39 12.41 15.49
N ALA A 183 28.10 11.38 16.27
CA ALA A 183 28.78 10.08 16.19
C ALA A 183 28.51 9.34 14.86
N GLN A 184 27.37 9.60 14.22
CA GLN A 184 27.03 9.00 12.94
C GLN A 184 27.78 9.65 11.76
N GLY A 185 28.27 10.89 11.92
CA GLY A 185 28.99 11.63 10.89
C GLY A 185 28.13 11.96 9.65
N ALA A 186 26.81 11.98 9.83
CA ALA A 186 25.87 12.29 8.75
C ALA A 186 25.77 13.78 8.51
N GLU A 187 25.42 14.17 7.28
CA GLU A 187 25.13 15.55 6.91
C GLU A 187 23.66 15.87 7.20
N GLU A 188 23.37 17.13 7.56
CA GLU A 188 22.01 17.59 7.89
C GLU A 188 21.01 17.40 6.75
N ASP A 189 21.46 17.44 5.49
CA ASP A 189 20.62 17.23 4.30
C ASP A 189 20.06 15.80 4.18
N ARG A 190 20.63 14.87 4.96
CA ARG A 190 20.18 13.49 5.05
C ARG A 190 19.11 13.24 6.11
N ILE A 191 18.82 14.22 6.95
CA ILE A 191 17.77 14.11 7.95
C ILE A 191 16.41 14.14 7.26
N GLY A 192 15.66 13.05 7.37
CA GLY A 192 14.30 12.93 6.86
C GLY A 192 13.30 12.70 7.98
N MET A 193 12.25 13.52 8.08
CA MET A 193 11.15 13.24 8.99
C MET A 193 10.32 12.08 8.44
N THR A 194 10.15 11.02 9.22
CA THR A 194 9.40 9.80 8.85
C THR A 194 8.11 9.62 9.62
N GLY A 195 7.95 10.32 10.74
CA GLY A 195 6.76 10.22 11.56
C GLY A 195 6.48 11.46 12.39
N PHE A 196 5.21 11.62 12.73
CA PHE A 196 4.73 12.62 13.67
C PHE A 196 3.55 12.03 14.45
N SER A 197 3.58 12.18 15.75
CA SER A 197 2.43 11.86 16.61
C SER A 197 2.24 12.95 17.64
N GLN A 198 0.99 13.24 17.94
CA GLN A 198 0.62 14.16 19.02
C GLN A 198 -0.26 13.42 20.01
N ASN A 199 0.07 13.52 21.29
CA ASN A 199 -0.68 12.88 22.34
C ASN A 199 -1.06 13.91 23.40
N THR A 200 -2.27 13.84 23.90
CA THR A 200 -2.75 14.71 25.00
C THR A 200 -3.08 13.83 26.18
N THR A 201 -2.34 14.00 27.26
CA THR A 201 -2.56 13.31 28.55
C THR A 201 -3.06 14.31 29.57
N PHE A 202 -3.75 13.84 30.62
CA PHE A 202 -4.18 14.68 31.71
C PHE A 202 -3.27 14.44 32.92
N GLN A 203 -2.51 15.47 33.30
CA GLN A 203 -1.70 15.46 34.51
C GLN A 203 -2.27 16.45 35.49
N ASN A 204 -2.60 15.99 36.72
CA ASN A 204 -3.22 16.81 37.74
C ASN A 204 -4.51 17.53 37.29
N GLY A 205 -5.28 16.91 36.38
CA GLY A 205 -6.52 17.48 35.84
C GLY A 205 -6.32 18.50 34.72
N LEU A 206 -5.10 18.82 34.32
CA LEU A 206 -4.78 19.70 33.22
C LEU A 206 -4.33 18.89 31.97
N PRO A 207 -4.78 19.28 30.78
CA PRO A 207 -4.32 18.62 29.56
C PRO A 207 -2.86 19.01 29.27
N VAL A 208 -2.00 18.01 29.15
CA VAL A 208 -0.62 18.16 28.68
C VAL A 208 -0.51 17.53 27.31
N THR A 209 -0.17 18.32 26.32
CA THR A 209 0.02 17.87 24.95
C THR A 209 1.50 17.64 24.70
N THR A 210 1.86 16.47 24.21
CA THR A 210 3.22 16.12 23.76
C THR A 210 3.21 15.87 22.27
N ALA A 211 4.27 16.25 21.59
CA ALA A 211 4.47 15.97 20.17
C ALA A 211 5.77 15.17 20.01
N THR A 212 5.69 14.03 19.33
CA THR A 212 6.86 13.20 19.01
C THR A 212 7.13 13.27 17.52
N TYR A 213 8.34 13.63 17.15
CA TYR A 213 8.83 13.67 15.79
C TYR A 213 9.82 12.54 15.59
N THR A 214 9.60 11.73 14.57
CA THR A 214 10.51 10.65 14.22
C THR A 214 11.33 11.07 13.01
N PHE A 215 12.62 11.09 13.17
CA PHE A 215 13.60 11.39 12.14
C PHE A 215 14.30 10.10 11.71
N ASN A 216 14.70 10.03 10.46
CA ASN A 216 15.56 8.97 9.95
C ASN A 216 16.80 9.60 9.32
N VAL A 217 17.96 9.11 9.74
CA VAL A 217 19.26 9.51 9.23
C VAL A 217 20.01 8.27 8.83
N ASP A 218 20.24 8.07 7.54
CA ASP A 218 20.96 6.91 6.98
C ASP A 218 20.47 5.54 7.48
N GLY A 219 19.16 5.41 7.73
CA GLY A 219 18.53 4.17 8.16
C GLY A 219 18.39 4.01 9.68
N VAL A 220 18.96 4.91 10.47
CA VAL A 220 18.78 4.98 11.93
C VAL A 220 17.60 5.89 12.25
N SER A 221 16.73 5.46 13.15
CA SER A 221 15.53 6.21 13.54
C SER A 221 15.73 6.88 14.90
N TYR A 222 15.36 8.16 14.98
CA TYR A 222 15.42 8.98 16.19
C TYR A 222 14.02 9.48 16.51
N ALA A 223 13.50 9.14 17.67
CA ALA A 223 12.21 9.64 18.14
C ALA A 223 12.39 10.69 19.23
N ILE A 224 12.11 11.95 18.90
CA ILE A 224 12.29 13.09 19.80
C ILE A 224 10.93 13.63 20.20
N THR A 225 10.68 13.68 21.50
CA THR A 225 9.43 14.17 22.06
C THR A 225 9.61 15.56 22.67
N CYS A 226 8.69 16.45 22.36
CA CYS A 226 8.65 17.79 22.95
C CYS A 226 7.28 18.08 23.57
N HIS A 227 7.24 19.07 24.47
CA HIS A 227 6.04 19.54 25.15
C HIS A 227 6.03 21.06 25.22
N PRO A 228 4.84 21.67 25.33
CA PRO A 228 4.74 23.11 25.55
C PRO A 228 5.34 23.51 26.89
N ASN A 229 6.17 24.55 26.88
CA ASN A 229 6.77 25.15 28.06
C ASN A 229 6.52 26.67 28.06
N GLY A 230 5.39 27.09 28.60
CA GLY A 230 4.92 28.48 28.52
C GLY A 230 4.50 28.81 27.07
N GLU A 231 5.15 29.84 26.48
CA GLU A 231 4.90 30.25 25.07
C GLU A 231 5.77 29.51 24.06
N SER A 232 6.68 28.63 24.50
CA SER A 232 7.62 27.90 23.65
C SER A 232 7.47 26.37 23.80
N TRP A 233 8.22 25.61 23.01
CA TRP A 233 8.33 24.17 23.11
C TRP A 233 9.70 23.79 23.72
N ALA A 234 9.73 22.68 24.47
CA ALA A 234 10.96 22.12 25.05
C ALA A 234 11.03 20.62 24.81
N VAL A 235 12.24 20.07 24.59
CA VAL A 235 12.44 18.64 24.44
C VAL A 235 12.26 17.94 25.79
N CYS A 236 11.58 16.80 25.76
CA CYS A 236 11.48 15.89 26.89
C CYS A 236 12.62 14.86 26.77
N GLU A 237 13.74 15.08 27.42
CA GLU A 237 14.92 14.20 27.36
C GLU A 237 14.61 12.78 27.86
N GLU A 238 13.75 12.63 28.88
CA GLU A 238 13.35 11.34 29.43
C GLU A 238 12.46 10.52 28.46
N CYS A 239 11.82 11.21 27.50
CA CYS A 239 10.89 10.60 26.52
C CYS A 239 11.53 10.47 25.13
N THR A 240 12.82 10.76 24.99
CA THR A 240 13.53 10.74 23.69
C THR A 240 14.26 9.40 23.54
N GLU A 241 13.99 8.71 22.44
CA GLU A 241 14.60 7.43 22.11
C GLU A 241 15.53 7.58 20.90
N PHE A 242 16.74 7.06 21.04
CA PHE A 242 17.74 6.96 19.97
C PHE A 242 17.98 5.47 19.71
N ASP A 243 17.43 4.94 18.60
CA ASP A 243 17.57 3.55 18.17
C ASP A 243 18.55 3.40 17.01
#